data_e57c4983ce3b1d91946b0bec1504b1fe
#
_entry.id   e57c4983ce3b1d91946b0bec1504b1fe
#
_cell.length_a   1.000
_cell.length_b   1.000
_cell.length_c   1.000
_cell.angle_alpha   90.00
_cell.angle_beta   90.00
_cell.angle_gamma   90.00
#
_symmetry.space_group_name_H-M   'P 1'
#
loop_
_entity.id
_entity.type
_entity.pdbx_description
1 polymer ?
#
loop_
_entity_poly.entity_id
_entity_poly.type
_entity_poly.pdbx_seq_one_letter_code
_entity_poly.pdbx_strand_id
1 'polypeptide(L)'
;MPELDLELEQIINFRQYPIDNEVFIEQCATELDKKGVLTLPNFINNETLLELTIEAKENQFKAYYAKSTHNIYLTEIDTKLPPDHIFNYQVISSKGCITTDQIPENSKLKSIYGSIIFKDFLARVVNERKLYEYTDPFSSINIHYAKENQELGWHFDNSNFA
;
A
#
# COMPACT_ATOMS: atom_id res chain seq x y z
N MET A 1 20.48 -13.12 -16.14
CA MET A 1 19.15 -13.22 -15.55
C MET A 1 19.32 -12.80 -14.10
N PRO A 2 18.55 -11.88 -13.55
CA PRO A 2 18.57 -11.65 -12.12
C PRO A 2 18.26 -12.98 -11.43
N GLU A 3 18.97 -13.27 -10.36
CA GLU A 3 18.72 -14.43 -9.51
C GLU A 3 17.25 -14.36 -9.09
N LEU A 4 16.47 -15.39 -9.45
CA LEU A 4 15.04 -15.47 -9.09
C LEU A 4 14.93 -15.29 -7.57
N ASP A 5 14.10 -14.35 -7.17
CA ASP A 5 13.75 -14.14 -5.75
C ASP A 5 12.84 -15.30 -5.33
N LEU A 6 13.46 -16.43 -5.00
CA LEU A 6 12.78 -17.67 -4.62
C LEU A 6 11.79 -17.45 -3.46
N GLU A 7 12.05 -16.45 -2.64
CA GLU A 7 11.15 -16.09 -1.55
C GLU A 7 9.87 -15.43 -2.09
N LEU A 8 9.99 -14.50 -3.04
CA LEU A 8 8.82 -13.84 -3.63
C LEU A 8 7.91 -14.81 -4.38
N GLU A 9 8.48 -15.81 -5.09
CA GLU A 9 7.70 -16.84 -5.77
C GLU A 9 6.84 -17.69 -4.82
N GLN A 10 7.26 -17.83 -3.57
CA GLN A 10 6.49 -18.54 -2.55
C GLN A 10 5.39 -17.66 -1.93
N ILE A 11 5.49 -16.33 -2.06
CA ILE A 11 4.59 -15.36 -1.47
C ILE A 11 3.44 -15.02 -2.43
N ILE A 12 3.74 -14.84 -3.72
CA ILE A 12 2.77 -14.42 -4.72
C ILE A 12 2.37 -15.56 -5.67
N ASN A 13 1.26 -15.39 -6.38
CA ASN A 13 0.86 -16.28 -7.45
C ASN A 13 1.65 -16.01 -8.74
N PHE A 14 2.96 -16.26 -8.70
CA PHE A 14 3.91 -15.91 -9.77
C PHE A 14 3.55 -16.53 -11.13
N ARG A 15 2.98 -17.74 -11.16
CA ARG A 15 2.52 -18.36 -12.40
C ARG A 15 1.36 -17.61 -13.06
N GLN A 16 0.50 -17.01 -12.27
CA GLN A 16 -0.62 -16.19 -12.74
C GLN A 16 -0.15 -14.77 -13.08
N TYR A 17 0.81 -14.26 -12.34
CA TYR A 17 1.34 -12.91 -12.43
C TYR A 17 2.87 -12.96 -12.60
N PRO A 18 3.37 -13.25 -13.81
CA PRO A 18 4.82 -13.33 -14.06
C PRO A 18 5.40 -11.89 -14.15
N ILE A 19 5.61 -11.27 -12.99
CA ILE A 19 6.02 -9.85 -12.86
C ILE A 19 7.42 -9.54 -13.39
N ASP A 20 8.19 -10.56 -13.77
CA ASP A 20 9.47 -10.46 -14.46
C ASP A 20 9.34 -10.57 -15.99
N ASN A 21 8.13 -10.85 -16.50
CA ASN A 21 7.87 -11.02 -17.93
C ASN A 21 7.53 -9.71 -18.60
N GLU A 22 8.29 -9.34 -19.65
CA GLU A 22 8.13 -8.10 -20.41
C GLU A 22 6.70 -7.88 -20.92
N VAL A 23 6.11 -8.90 -21.53
CA VAL A 23 4.77 -8.80 -22.12
C VAL A 23 3.71 -8.57 -21.04
N PHE A 24 3.84 -9.23 -19.90
CA PHE A 24 2.93 -9.04 -18.77
C PHE A 24 3.04 -7.63 -18.19
N ILE A 25 4.25 -7.12 -18.02
CA ILE A 25 4.51 -5.77 -17.51
C ILE A 25 3.90 -4.72 -18.45
N GLU A 26 4.10 -4.83 -19.76
CA GLU A 26 3.52 -3.93 -20.76
C GLU A 26 1.97 -3.96 -20.74
N GLN A 27 1.37 -5.14 -20.55
CA GLN A 27 -0.08 -5.27 -20.38
C GLN A 27 -0.56 -4.54 -19.12
N CYS A 28 0.12 -4.70 -18.00
CA CYS A 28 -0.20 -4.01 -16.75
C CYS A 28 -0.07 -2.49 -16.88
N ALA A 29 1.01 -2.00 -17.49
CA ALA A 29 1.22 -0.57 -17.73
C ALA A 29 0.12 0.00 -18.63
N THR A 30 -0.22 -0.69 -19.71
CA THR A 30 -1.31 -0.28 -20.63
C THR A 30 -2.66 -0.26 -19.93
N GLU A 31 -2.94 -1.23 -19.07
CA GLU A 31 -4.19 -1.29 -18.30
C GLU A 31 -4.27 -0.14 -17.31
N LEU A 32 -3.18 0.13 -16.58
CA LEU A 32 -3.09 1.25 -15.63
C LEU A 32 -3.30 2.59 -16.34
N ASP A 33 -2.59 2.83 -17.45
CA ASP A 33 -2.72 4.07 -18.24
C ASP A 33 -4.16 4.28 -18.73
N LYS A 34 -4.80 3.22 -19.22
CA LYS A 34 -6.16 3.29 -19.76
C LYS A 34 -7.25 3.46 -18.69
N LYS A 35 -7.10 2.82 -17.54
CA LYS A 35 -8.16 2.74 -16.51
C LYS A 35 -7.89 3.63 -15.30
N GLY A 36 -6.64 4.10 -15.11
CA GLY A 36 -6.21 4.78 -13.90
C GLY A 36 -6.08 3.85 -12.67
N VAL A 37 -6.29 2.55 -12.87
CA VAL A 37 -6.17 1.53 -11.80
C VAL A 37 -5.76 0.20 -12.39
N LEU A 38 -4.86 -0.50 -11.71
CA LEU A 38 -4.48 -1.89 -11.99
C LEU A 38 -4.89 -2.76 -10.80
N THR A 39 -5.66 -3.82 -11.08
CA THR A 39 -6.07 -4.79 -10.06
C THR A 39 -5.57 -6.18 -10.43
N LEU A 40 -4.85 -6.82 -9.52
CA LEU A 40 -4.34 -8.18 -9.66
C LEU A 40 -4.99 -9.10 -8.60
N PRO A 41 -6.18 -9.67 -8.87
CA PRO A 41 -6.92 -10.49 -7.90
C PRO A 41 -6.14 -11.72 -7.47
N ASN A 42 -6.04 -11.97 -6.15
CA ASN A 42 -5.26 -13.06 -5.58
C ASN A 42 -3.76 -12.98 -5.90
N PHE A 43 -3.20 -11.76 -6.00
CA PHE A 43 -1.77 -11.57 -6.24
C PHE A 43 -0.94 -12.26 -5.16
N ILE A 44 -1.25 -12.04 -3.90
CA ILE A 44 -0.69 -12.81 -2.77
C ILE A 44 -1.41 -14.17 -2.73
N ASN A 45 -0.66 -15.25 -2.62
CA ASN A 45 -1.24 -16.59 -2.53
C ASN A 45 -2.00 -16.80 -1.20
N ASN A 46 -2.88 -17.79 -1.17
CA ASN A 46 -3.78 -18.02 -0.03
C ASN A 46 -3.04 -18.38 1.27
N GLU A 47 -1.94 -19.11 1.18
CA GLU A 47 -1.14 -19.51 2.33
C GLU A 47 -0.51 -18.27 2.99
N THR A 48 0.18 -17.47 2.20
CA THR A 48 0.76 -16.19 2.67
C THR A 48 -0.31 -15.24 3.19
N LEU A 49 -1.46 -15.13 2.51
CA LEU A 49 -2.56 -14.28 2.98
C LEU A 49 -3.07 -14.73 4.37
N LEU A 50 -3.16 -16.03 4.61
CA LEU A 50 -3.54 -16.57 5.91
C LEU A 50 -2.48 -16.22 6.97
N GLU A 51 -1.19 -16.43 6.68
CA GLU A 51 -0.08 -16.08 7.58
C GLU A 51 -0.10 -14.61 7.95
N LEU A 52 -0.20 -13.71 6.98
CA LEU A 52 -0.28 -12.27 7.20
C LEU A 52 -1.52 -11.86 8.01
N THR A 53 -2.65 -12.55 7.79
CA THR A 53 -3.88 -12.30 8.56
C THR A 53 -3.70 -12.71 10.02
N ILE A 54 -3.05 -13.83 10.29
CA ILE A 54 -2.73 -14.28 11.65
C ILE A 54 -1.75 -13.30 12.31
N GLU A 55 -0.65 -12.97 11.62
CA GLU A 55 0.35 -12.01 12.10
C GLU A 55 -0.30 -10.67 12.48
N ALA A 56 -1.16 -10.13 11.60
CA ALA A 56 -1.86 -8.89 11.87
C ALA A 56 -2.75 -8.99 13.12
N LYS A 57 -3.50 -10.10 13.29
CA LYS A 57 -4.35 -10.31 14.47
C LYS A 57 -3.54 -10.42 15.74
N GLU A 58 -2.45 -11.18 15.72
CA GLU A 58 -1.57 -11.37 16.88
C GLU A 58 -0.89 -10.08 17.32
N ASN A 59 -0.57 -9.19 16.38
CA ASN A 59 0.06 -7.91 16.66
C ASN A 59 -0.91 -6.75 16.91
N GLN A 60 -2.22 -6.94 16.80
CA GLN A 60 -3.22 -5.87 16.95
C GLN A 60 -3.14 -5.14 18.30
N PHE A 61 -2.68 -5.79 19.37
CA PHE A 61 -2.54 -5.17 20.69
C PHE A 61 -1.50 -4.03 20.71
N LYS A 62 -0.57 -4.00 19.76
CA LYS A 62 0.42 -2.94 19.58
C LYS A 62 -0.15 -1.70 18.89
N ALA A 63 -1.33 -1.81 18.27
CA ALA A 63 -1.87 -0.76 17.44
C ALA A 63 -2.19 0.50 18.24
N TYR A 64 -1.70 1.64 17.77
CA TYR A 64 -2.11 2.94 18.23
C TYR A 64 -3.39 3.37 17.51
N TYR A 65 -4.44 3.65 18.28
CA TYR A 65 -5.74 4.11 17.76
C TYR A 65 -5.82 5.62 17.84
N ALA A 66 -6.06 6.26 16.70
CA ALA A 66 -6.20 7.69 16.58
C ALA A 66 -7.53 8.05 15.90
N LYS A 67 -8.01 9.27 16.21
CA LYS A 67 -9.11 9.93 15.51
C LYS A 67 -8.65 11.33 15.13
N SER A 68 -8.79 11.68 13.86
CA SER A 68 -8.43 12.98 13.31
C SER A 68 -9.49 13.47 12.33
N THR A 69 -9.43 14.75 12.00
CA THR A 69 -10.19 15.36 10.90
C THR A 69 -9.22 15.91 9.87
N HIS A 70 -9.60 15.84 8.62
CA HIS A 70 -8.85 16.41 7.50
C HIS A 70 -9.81 16.75 6.36
N ASN A 71 -9.41 17.64 5.46
CA ASN A 71 -10.11 17.77 4.19
C ASN A 71 -9.67 16.66 3.21
N ILE A 72 -10.40 16.52 2.12
CA ILE A 72 -10.15 15.46 1.14
C ILE A 72 -8.79 15.60 0.41
N TYR A 73 -8.15 16.75 0.49
CA TYR A 73 -6.85 17.03 -0.13
C TYR A 73 -5.67 16.92 0.85
N LEU A 74 -5.92 16.57 2.11
CA LEU A 74 -4.93 16.49 3.19
C LEU A 74 -4.10 17.77 3.37
N THR A 75 -4.75 18.93 3.18
CA THR A 75 -4.12 20.25 3.29
C THR A 75 -4.68 21.03 4.47
N GLU A 76 -3.99 22.11 4.84
CA GLU A 76 -4.50 23.06 5.79
C GLU A 76 -5.77 23.73 5.28
N ILE A 77 -6.62 24.20 6.21
CA ILE A 77 -7.83 24.98 5.90
C ILE A 77 -7.43 26.27 5.19
N ASP A 78 -8.02 26.53 4.02
CA ASP A 78 -7.83 27.80 3.33
C ASP A 78 -8.74 28.87 3.96
N THR A 79 -8.15 29.75 4.75
CA THR A 79 -8.87 30.84 5.43
C THR A 79 -9.39 31.93 4.50
N LYS A 80 -9.03 31.91 3.21
CA LYS A 80 -9.56 32.82 2.19
C LYS A 80 -10.88 32.36 1.63
N LEU A 81 -11.24 31.10 1.87
CA LEU A 81 -12.51 30.51 1.45
C LEU A 81 -13.50 30.47 2.62
N PRO A 82 -14.82 30.52 2.33
CA PRO A 82 -15.83 30.32 3.36
C PRO A 82 -15.62 29.00 4.13
N PRO A 83 -15.97 28.94 5.43
CA PRO A 83 -15.80 27.71 6.23
C PRO A 83 -16.56 26.48 5.67
N ASP A 84 -17.69 26.72 5.00
CA ASP A 84 -18.53 25.70 4.37
C ASP A 84 -18.14 25.40 2.92
N HIS A 85 -17.06 26.00 2.43
CA HIS A 85 -16.54 25.70 1.09
C HIS A 85 -16.08 24.24 1.03
N ILE A 86 -16.38 23.55 -0.08
CA ILE A 86 -16.08 22.12 -0.26
C ILE A 86 -14.60 21.77 -0.06
N PHE A 87 -13.70 22.68 -0.38
CA PHE A 87 -12.25 22.52 -0.15
C PHE A 87 -11.91 22.43 1.35
N ASN A 88 -12.67 23.13 2.21
CA ASN A 88 -12.48 23.15 3.66
C ASN A 88 -13.31 22.09 4.38
N TYR A 89 -14.17 21.34 3.65
CA TYR A 89 -15.01 20.32 4.27
C TYR A 89 -14.17 19.26 4.97
N GLN A 90 -14.46 19.02 6.25
CA GLN A 90 -13.70 18.09 7.07
C GLN A 90 -14.37 16.72 7.12
N VAL A 91 -13.60 15.68 6.86
CA VAL A 91 -13.99 14.28 7.06
C VAL A 91 -13.25 13.70 8.26
N ILE A 92 -13.82 12.68 8.88
CA ILE A 92 -13.24 12.01 10.03
C ILE A 92 -12.48 10.78 9.55
N SER A 93 -11.26 10.60 10.05
CA SER A 93 -10.52 9.35 9.99
C SER A 93 -10.33 8.80 11.40
N SER A 94 -10.65 7.54 11.59
CA SER A 94 -10.53 6.85 12.87
C SER A 94 -10.06 5.43 12.62
N LYS A 95 -8.84 5.11 13.01
CA LYS A 95 -8.21 3.80 12.77
C LYS A 95 -7.14 3.49 13.79
N GLY A 96 -6.85 2.21 13.96
CA GLY A 96 -5.61 1.74 14.58
C GLY A 96 -4.52 1.56 13.53
N CYS A 97 -3.27 1.68 13.93
CA CYS A 97 -2.12 1.46 13.08
C CYS A 97 -0.98 0.82 13.87
N ILE A 98 -0.34 -0.19 13.30
CA ILE A 98 1.02 -0.59 13.66
C ILE A 98 1.95 -0.19 12.52
N THR A 99 3.15 0.22 12.87
CA THR A 99 4.15 0.78 11.98
C THR A 99 5.24 -0.24 11.67
N THR A 100 6.07 0.03 10.68
CA THR A 100 7.10 -0.88 10.16
C THR A 100 8.01 -1.48 11.23
N ASP A 101 8.39 -0.68 12.25
CA ASP A 101 9.25 -1.11 13.36
C ASP A 101 8.58 -2.14 14.29
N GLN A 102 7.24 -2.19 14.27
CA GLN A 102 6.44 -3.13 15.05
C GLN A 102 6.10 -4.43 14.28
N ILE A 103 6.34 -4.43 12.97
CA ILE A 103 6.17 -5.60 12.11
C ILE A 103 7.39 -6.50 12.26
N PRO A 104 7.24 -7.84 12.45
CA PRO A 104 8.35 -8.77 12.57
C PRO A 104 9.33 -8.69 11.39
N GLU A 105 10.64 -8.86 11.67
CA GLU A 105 11.67 -8.80 10.62
C GLU A 105 11.51 -9.89 9.54
N ASN A 106 10.97 -11.04 9.91
CA ASN A 106 10.69 -12.15 9.00
C ASN A 106 9.28 -12.10 8.38
N SER A 107 8.56 -10.99 8.51
CA SER A 107 7.23 -10.83 7.91
C SER A 107 7.31 -10.86 6.38
N LYS A 108 6.38 -11.56 5.76
CA LYS A 108 6.22 -11.59 4.31
C LYS A 108 5.90 -10.20 3.72
N LEU A 109 5.34 -9.27 4.51
CA LEU A 109 5.17 -7.88 4.10
C LEU A 109 6.53 -7.21 3.84
N LYS A 110 7.52 -7.45 4.71
CA LYS A 110 8.88 -6.92 4.52
C LYS A 110 9.57 -7.57 3.33
N SER A 111 9.39 -8.87 3.12
CA SER A 111 9.93 -9.58 1.95
C SER A 111 9.37 -9.01 0.63
N ILE A 112 8.06 -8.78 0.54
CA ILE A 112 7.43 -8.16 -0.65
C ILE A 112 7.98 -6.75 -0.86
N TYR A 113 7.94 -5.91 0.18
CA TYR A 113 8.36 -4.51 0.10
C TYR A 113 9.84 -4.36 -0.28
N GLY A 114 10.71 -5.22 0.26
CA GLY A 114 12.15 -5.25 -0.01
C GLY A 114 12.52 -5.87 -1.37
N SER A 115 11.61 -6.62 -2.01
CA SER A 115 11.90 -7.33 -3.25
C SER A 115 12.29 -6.39 -4.39
N ILE A 116 13.46 -6.64 -4.99
CA ILE A 116 13.97 -5.87 -6.14
C ILE A 116 13.07 -6.12 -7.35
N ILE A 117 12.66 -7.37 -7.58
CA ILE A 117 11.81 -7.74 -8.72
C ILE A 117 10.45 -7.06 -8.61
N PHE A 118 9.85 -7.03 -7.42
CA PHE A 118 8.57 -6.35 -7.21
C PHE A 118 8.69 -4.83 -7.42
N LYS A 119 9.75 -4.21 -6.92
CA LYS A 119 10.01 -2.77 -7.14
C LYS A 119 10.26 -2.44 -8.61
N ASP A 120 10.99 -3.29 -9.34
CA ASP A 120 11.22 -3.12 -10.78
C ASP A 120 9.92 -3.25 -11.57
N PHE A 121 9.11 -4.26 -11.25
CA PHE A 121 7.77 -4.41 -11.83
C PHE A 121 6.93 -3.16 -11.65
N LEU A 122 6.81 -2.68 -10.41
CA LEU A 122 6.03 -1.46 -10.12
C LEU A 122 6.58 -0.24 -10.85
N ALA A 123 7.91 -0.03 -10.83
CA ALA A 123 8.55 1.08 -11.53
C ALA A 123 8.17 1.10 -13.02
N ARG A 124 8.24 -0.04 -13.66
CA ARG A 124 7.92 -0.17 -15.09
C ARG A 124 6.44 -0.01 -15.39
N VAL A 125 5.57 -0.52 -14.52
CA VAL A 125 4.11 -0.36 -14.66
C VAL A 125 3.69 1.12 -14.55
N VAL A 126 4.31 1.89 -13.64
CA VAL A 126 4.03 3.33 -13.49
C VAL A 126 4.91 4.22 -14.39
N ASN A 127 5.67 3.61 -15.32
CA ASN A 127 6.56 4.30 -16.26
C ASN A 127 7.63 5.18 -15.57
N GLU A 128 8.15 4.70 -14.44
CA GLU A 128 9.23 5.33 -13.72
C GLU A 128 10.54 4.55 -13.94
N ARG A 129 11.66 5.27 -13.94
CA ARG A 129 12.97 4.64 -14.11
C ARG A 129 13.34 3.71 -12.96
N LYS A 130 12.93 4.07 -11.73
CA LYS A 130 13.26 3.33 -10.53
C LYS A 130 12.36 3.80 -9.37
N LEU A 131 11.91 2.86 -8.54
CA LEU A 131 11.30 3.14 -7.24
C LEU A 131 12.32 2.91 -6.12
N TYR A 132 12.23 3.75 -5.11
CA TYR A 132 13.07 3.69 -3.91
C TYR A 132 12.22 3.32 -2.71
N GLU A 133 12.81 2.61 -1.77
CA GLU A 133 12.17 2.38 -0.49
C GLU A 133 12.00 3.71 0.25
N TYR A 134 10.87 3.85 0.90
CA TYR A 134 10.63 4.99 1.78
C TYR A 134 11.51 4.84 3.03
N THR A 135 12.29 5.87 3.32
CA THR A 135 13.35 5.78 4.33
C THR A 135 12.88 5.99 5.76
N ASP A 136 11.62 6.44 5.96
CA ASP A 136 11.06 6.57 7.30
C ASP A 136 10.77 5.19 7.89
N PRO A 137 11.43 4.80 8.99
CA PRO A 137 11.29 3.49 9.61
C PRO A 137 9.89 3.22 10.18
N PHE A 138 9.05 4.26 10.30
CA PHE A 138 7.70 4.14 10.84
C PHE A 138 6.61 4.09 9.77
N SER A 139 6.89 4.48 8.54
CA SER A 139 5.86 4.72 7.52
C SER A 139 6.00 3.91 6.25
N SER A 140 7.06 3.10 6.10
CA SER A 140 7.29 2.32 4.87
C SER A 140 6.27 1.19 4.69
N ILE A 141 5.84 0.55 5.80
CA ILE A 141 4.78 -0.46 5.82
C ILE A 141 3.87 -0.18 7.01
N ASN A 142 2.56 -0.16 6.79
CA ASN A 142 1.59 0.02 7.86
C ASN A 142 0.51 -1.04 7.78
N ILE A 143 0.09 -1.56 8.94
CA ILE A 143 -1.11 -2.40 9.06
C ILE A 143 -2.19 -1.58 9.77
N HIS A 144 -3.28 -1.32 9.07
CA HIS A 144 -4.39 -0.56 9.61
C HIS A 144 -5.48 -1.47 10.16
N TYR A 145 -6.06 -1.05 11.28
CA TYR A 145 -7.17 -1.73 11.95
C TYR A 145 -8.36 -0.80 12.05
N ALA A 146 -9.53 -1.26 11.64
CA ALA A 146 -10.78 -0.59 11.85
C ALA A 146 -11.68 -1.44 12.77
N LYS A 147 -12.19 -0.85 13.85
CA LYS A 147 -13.25 -1.41 14.68
C LYS A 147 -14.59 -0.97 14.16
N GLU A 148 -15.66 -1.55 14.67
CA GLU A 148 -17.01 -1.08 14.40
C GLU A 148 -17.12 0.44 14.60
N ASN A 149 -17.75 1.15 13.68
CA ASN A 149 -17.86 2.60 13.63
C ASN A 149 -16.54 3.39 13.46
N GLN A 150 -15.49 2.72 13.01
CA GLN A 150 -14.25 3.37 12.58
C GLN A 150 -14.14 3.32 11.06
N GLU A 151 -13.63 4.39 10.47
CA GLU A 151 -13.45 4.50 9.04
C GLU A 151 -12.21 5.33 8.69
N LEU A 152 -11.68 5.11 7.51
CA LEU A 152 -10.70 5.99 6.89
C LEU A 152 -11.48 7.01 6.04
N GLY A 153 -11.44 8.29 6.43
CA GLY A 153 -12.14 9.35 5.71
C GLY A 153 -11.61 9.47 4.27
N TRP A 154 -12.51 9.76 3.33
CA TRP A 154 -12.15 9.94 1.92
C TRP A 154 -11.09 11.03 1.75
N HIS A 155 -10.05 10.73 0.98
CA HIS A 155 -8.97 11.67 0.66
C HIS A 155 -8.26 11.25 -0.64
N PHE A 156 -7.54 12.19 -1.21
CA PHE A 156 -6.55 11.92 -2.24
C PHE A 156 -5.19 11.78 -1.60
N ASP A 157 -4.45 10.73 -1.97
CA ASP A 157 -3.07 10.60 -1.55
C ASP A 157 -2.19 11.67 -2.20
N ASN A 158 -1.21 12.18 -1.44
CA ASN A 158 -0.29 13.21 -1.90
C ASN A 158 0.91 12.62 -2.67
N SER A 159 0.66 11.59 -3.47
CA SER A 159 1.66 10.94 -4.32
C SER A 159 1.24 10.99 -5.79
N ASN A 160 2.21 10.89 -6.71
CA ASN A 160 1.92 10.87 -8.14
C ASN A 160 1.19 9.59 -8.56
N PHE A 161 1.34 8.53 -7.77
CA PHE A 161 0.63 7.25 -7.90
C PHE A 161 0.49 6.62 -6.51
N ALA A 162 -0.62 5.91 -6.28
CA ALA A 162 -0.94 5.24 -5.03
C ALA A 162 -1.53 3.85 -5.30
#